data_bc0ffb67df29f8078dc9b91e18008d80
#
_entry.id   bc0ffb67df29f8078dc9b91e18008d80
#
_cell.length_a   1.000
_cell.length_b   1.000
_cell.length_c   1.000
_cell.angle_alpha   90.00
_cell.angle_beta   90.00
_cell.angle_gamma   90.00
#
_symmetry.space_group_name_H-M   'P 1'
#
loop_
_entity.id
_entity.type
_entity.pdbx_description
1 polymer ?
#
loop_
_entity_poly.entity_id
_entity_poly.type
_entity_poly.pdbx_seq_one_letter_code
_entity_poly.pdbx_strand_id
1 'polypeptide(L)'
;MLKRRRCILFPILGSLVLFMGAVDPTVNSLRAKEARAATELALARPGEILFVRAERRRRLAGLPAATREKLCRAPVRKWRSTKAVTTIRATPGYGGDNRTERFALTVMQAGAAAFGAGDRKARRAVVRLIARWAKGRAMTKLEDPEDASSYYVVERTLLPTIVTYWLTVRGDTRIKASTRARIERWLEGLVRRSRETRIDLTSDEVSARNNHAYLAAGVVMAWGALTGDLGMVETAVAVYRRAIAEMRPDGSFPLETMRGARALWYQRHAVASLTVIAEMAAVQGIDLYGYRVGKRDLHRAVAFLLDGIEDPKRVWRYAKANVNPGPIRDYRRQDLGFLRRRAHGRHYMAWAEIYMARFPERAESRRLAALLAESQPDFRPMVDEYSGGNTSCFFYTPPGAAGNRAESGQRE
;
A
#
# COMPACT_ATOMS: atom_id res chain seq x y z
N MET A 1 -29.00 -58.35 -5.40
CA MET A 1 -30.39 -58.28 -4.88
C MET A 1 -30.85 -56.83 -4.93
N LEU A 2 -31.65 -56.50 -5.96
CA LEU A 2 -32.27 -55.16 -6.16
C LEU A 2 -33.48 -55.01 -5.26
N LYS A 3 -33.58 -53.90 -4.52
CA LYS A 3 -34.87 -53.45 -3.98
C LYS A 3 -35.21 -52.08 -4.57
N ARG A 4 -36.14 -52.13 -5.53
CA ARG A 4 -36.89 -50.99 -6.04
C ARG A 4 -37.80 -50.44 -4.94
N ARG A 5 -37.76 -49.13 -4.68
CA ARG A 5 -38.85 -48.43 -3.97
C ARG A 5 -39.54 -47.46 -4.95
N ARG A 6 -40.88 -47.65 -4.97
CA ARG A 6 -41.82 -46.92 -5.83
C ARG A 6 -41.95 -45.45 -5.34
N CYS A 7 -41.94 -44.51 -6.26
CA CYS A 7 -42.41 -43.16 -6.05
C CYS A 7 -43.92 -43.10 -6.10
N ILE A 8 -44.52 -42.50 -5.09
CA ILE A 8 -45.95 -42.13 -5.08
C ILE A 8 -45.98 -40.62 -5.34
N LEU A 9 -46.53 -40.21 -6.48
CA LEU A 9 -46.87 -38.81 -6.78
C LEU A 9 -48.18 -38.44 -6.10
N PHE A 10 -48.16 -37.37 -5.30
CA PHE A 10 -49.35 -36.62 -4.92
C PHE A 10 -49.28 -35.24 -5.59
N PRO A 11 -50.35 -34.78 -6.25
CA PRO A 11 -50.43 -33.42 -6.75
C PRO A 11 -50.94 -32.49 -5.65
N ILE A 12 -50.11 -31.53 -5.23
CA ILE A 12 -50.59 -30.42 -4.41
C ILE A 12 -50.73 -29.21 -5.35
N LEU A 13 -52.00 -28.88 -5.66
CA LEU A 13 -52.33 -27.54 -6.18
C LEU A 13 -52.15 -26.55 -5.03
N GLY A 14 -51.08 -25.75 -5.11
CA GLY A 14 -50.86 -24.63 -4.22
C GLY A 14 -50.99 -23.33 -4.99
N SER A 15 -51.99 -22.54 -4.68
CA SER A 15 -52.25 -21.21 -5.23
C SER A 15 -51.07 -20.28 -4.98
N LEU A 16 -50.40 -19.82 -6.03
CA LEU A 16 -49.32 -18.82 -5.99
C LEU A 16 -49.98 -17.44 -5.82
N VAL A 17 -50.07 -16.98 -4.58
CA VAL A 17 -50.40 -15.58 -4.27
C VAL A 17 -49.13 -14.72 -4.52
N LEU A 18 -49.11 -14.00 -5.63
CA LEU A 18 -48.11 -12.98 -5.89
C LEU A 18 -48.28 -11.83 -4.87
N PHE A 19 -47.48 -11.83 -3.82
CA PHE A 19 -47.24 -10.60 -3.02
C PHE A 19 -46.39 -9.65 -3.83
N MET A 20 -47.01 -8.74 -4.58
CA MET A 20 -46.33 -7.51 -5.05
C MET A 20 -46.15 -6.61 -3.83
N GLY A 21 -45.08 -6.84 -3.08
CA GLY A 21 -44.66 -5.89 -2.05
C GLY A 21 -44.22 -4.61 -2.74
N ALA A 22 -44.89 -3.51 -2.45
CA ALA A 22 -44.49 -2.17 -2.88
C ALA A 22 -43.06 -1.91 -2.34
N VAL A 23 -42.06 -1.80 -3.23
CA VAL A 23 -40.69 -1.46 -2.88
C VAL A 23 -40.70 -0.02 -2.39
N ASP A 24 -40.28 0.21 -1.15
CA ASP A 24 -40.20 1.51 -0.50
C ASP A 24 -39.46 2.51 -1.41
N PRO A 25 -40.08 3.63 -1.79
CA PRO A 25 -39.46 4.64 -2.67
C PRO A 25 -38.17 5.23 -2.09
N THR A 26 -37.98 5.17 -0.77
CA THR A 26 -36.73 5.59 -0.10
C THR A 26 -35.56 4.65 -0.40
N VAL A 27 -35.79 3.35 -0.50
CA VAL A 27 -34.77 2.34 -0.87
C VAL A 27 -34.35 2.50 -2.34
N ASN A 28 -35.30 2.82 -3.22
CA ASN A 28 -35.00 3.11 -4.63
C ASN A 28 -34.26 4.44 -4.81
N SER A 29 -34.55 5.44 -3.99
CA SER A 29 -33.84 6.73 -4.02
C SER A 29 -32.40 6.60 -3.49
N LEU A 30 -32.17 5.78 -2.46
CA LEU A 30 -30.84 5.46 -1.94
C LEU A 30 -30.02 4.64 -2.96
N ARG A 31 -30.61 3.61 -3.56
CA ARG A 31 -29.98 2.85 -4.65
C ARG A 31 -29.70 3.70 -5.88
N ALA A 32 -30.58 4.63 -6.23
CA ALA A 32 -30.38 5.56 -7.33
C ALA A 32 -29.30 6.61 -7.00
N LYS A 33 -29.18 7.07 -5.75
CA LYS A 33 -28.07 7.92 -5.27
C LYS A 33 -26.75 7.16 -5.23
N GLU A 34 -26.74 5.93 -4.77
CA GLU A 34 -25.55 5.07 -4.80
C GLU A 34 -25.16 4.70 -6.24
N ALA A 35 -26.12 4.40 -7.11
CA ALA A 35 -25.89 4.17 -8.53
C ALA A 35 -25.43 5.45 -9.26
N ARG A 36 -25.95 6.64 -8.93
CA ARG A 36 -25.44 7.91 -9.44
C ARG A 36 -24.05 8.25 -8.90
N ALA A 37 -23.76 7.97 -7.63
CA ALA A 37 -22.42 8.11 -7.07
C ALA A 37 -21.42 7.09 -7.66
N ALA A 38 -21.89 5.94 -8.15
CA ALA A 38 -21.10 4.98 -8.91
C ALA A 38 -20.90 5.37 -10.38
N THR A 39 -21.67 6.34 -10.89
CA THR A 39 -21.74 6.60 -12.34
C THR A 39 -20.67 7.56 -12.85
N GLU A 40 -19.80 8.16 -12.02
CA GLU A 40 -18.73 9.07 -12.49
C GLU A 40 -17.48 9.08 -11.61
N LEU A 41 -16.92 7.92 -11.29
CA LEU A 41 -15.56 7.90 -10.76
C LEU A 41 -14.58 8.03 -11.94
N ALA A 42 -14.43 9.24 -12.47
CA ALA A 42 -13.36 9.53 -13.43
C ALA A 42 -12.06 9.77 -12.65
N LEU A 43 -10.97 9.12 -13.07
CA LEU A 43 -9.66 9.39 -12.49
C LEU A 43 -9.21 10.80 -12.91
N ALA A 44 -8.94 11.67 -11.92
CA ALA A 44 -8.53 13.04 -12.20
C ALA A 44 -7.17 13.14 -12.91
N ARG A 45 -6.28 12.17 -12.65
CA ARG A 45 -4.90 12.20 -13.17
C ARG A 45 -4.40 10.79 -13.55
N PRO A 46 -5.03 10.12 -14.52
CA PRO A 46 -4.59 8.80 -14.96
C PRO A 46 -3.14 8.85 -15.44
N GLY A 47 -2.34 7.86 -15.03
CA GLY A 47 -0.91 7.83 -15.31
C GLY A 47 -0.02 8.45 -14.23
N GLU A 48 -0.58 9.09 -13.21
CA GLU A 48 0.12 9.52 -11.99
C GLU A 48 -0.25 8.56 -10.83
N ILE A 49 0.69 8.28 -9.91
CA ILE A 49 0.48 7.32 -8.82
C ILE A 49 0.47 8.04 -7.47
N LEU A 50 1.64 8.33 -6.92
CA LEU A 50 1.79 8.87 -5.56
C LEU A 50 1.78 10.40 -5.50
N PHE A 51 2.02 11.04 -6.62
CA PHE A 51 2.08 12.50 -6.77
C PHE A 51 2.09 12.87 -8.25
N VAL A 52 1.91 14.15 -8.57
CA VAL A 52 2.12 14.68 -9.93
C VAL A 52 3.61 14.84 -10.18
N ARG A 53 4.18 14.03 -11.08
CA ARG A 53 5.64 13.97 -11.33
C ARG A 53 6.25 15.32 -11.68
N ALA A 54 5.57 16.10 -12.53
CA ALA A 54 6.06 17.40 -12.94
C ALA A 54 6.16 18.38 -11.76
N GLU A 55 5.14 18.41 -10.90
CA GLU A 55 5.13 19.24 -9.69
C GLU A 55 6.21 18.81 -8.71
N ARG A 56 6.35 17.50 -8.48
CA ARG A 56 7.41 17.01 -7.58
C ARG A 56 8.81 17.34 -8.10
N ARG A 57 9.06 17.24 -9.40
CA ARG A 57 10.34 17.64 -9.99
C ARG A 57 10.64 19.12 -9.77
N ARG A 58 9.65 20.02 -9.97
CA ARG A 58 9.80 21.44 -9.69
C ARG A 58 10.16 21.70 -8.22
N ARG A 59 9.46 21.06 -7.29
CA ARG A 59 9.76 21.19 -5.84
C ARG A 59 11.15 20.69 -5.50
N LEU A 60 11.57 19.56 -6.05
CA LEU A 60 12.93 19.04 -5.84
C LEU A 60 14.00 19.95 -6.44
N ALA A 61 13.74 20.56 -7.60
CA ALA A 61 14.68 21.53 -8.21
C ALA A 61 14.85 22.79 -7.36
N GLY A 62 13.83 23.20 -6.61
CA GLY A 62 13.89 24.33 -5.67
C GLY A 62 14.61 24.03 -4.36
N LEU A 63 14.95 22.77 -4.07
CA LEU A 63 15.74 22.43 -2.88
C LEU A 63 17.24 22.69 -3.11
N PRO A 64 17.99 23.08 -2.05
CA PRO A 64 19.45 23.09 -2.11
C PRO A 64 20.00 21.76 -2.61
N ALA A 65 21.03 21.79 -3.45
CA ALA A 65 21.60 20.59 -4.07
C ALA A 65 22.00 19.52 -3.04
N ALA A 66 22.64 19.92 -1.94
CA ALA A 66 23.05 19.04 -0.86
C ALA A 66 21.83 18.34 -0.20
N THR A 67 20.75 19.07 0.03
CA THR A 67 19.50 18.52 0.58
C THR A 67 18.89 17.50 -0.39
N ARG A 68 18.79 17.85 -1.67
CA ARG A 68 18.28 16.94 -2.70
C ARG A 68 19.12 15.66 -2.82
N GLU A 69 20.45 15.80 -2.80
CA GLU A 69 21.37 14.66 -2.78
C GLU A 69 21.13 13.76 -1.56
N LYS A 70 21.08 14.34 -0.35
CA LYS A 70 20.83 13.59 0.89
C LYS A 70 19.51 12.84 0.84
N LEU A 71 18.45 13.46 0.33
CA LEU A 71 17.11 12.85 0.30
C LEU A 71 16.95 11.78 -0.79
N CYS A 72 17.52 12.00 -1.98
CA CYS A 72 17.23 11.21 -3.16
C CYS A 72 18.32 10.21 -3.54
N ARG A 73 19.57 10.50 -3.18
CA ARG A 73 20.68 9.61 -3.48
C ARG A 73 21.01 8.75 -2.26
N ALA A 74 20.86 7.44 -2.40
CA ALA A 74 21.36 6.54 -1.37
C ALA A 74 22.89 6.51 -1.38
N PRO A 75 23.54 6.25 -0.23
CA PRO A 75 24.99 6.11 -0.13
C PRO A 75 25.49 4.79 -0.73
N VAL A 76 25.01 4.45 -1.93
CA VAL A 76 25.35 3.21 -2.63
C VAL A 76 26.40 3.53 -3.68
N ARG A 77 27.63 3.09 -3.45
CA ARG A 77 28.73 3.28 -4.41
C ARG A 77 28.50 2.50 -5.72
N LYS A 78 27.77 1.39 -5.68
CA LYS A 78 27.56 0.51 -6.82
C LYS A 78 26.17 -0.14 -6.78
N TRP A 79 25.38 0.07 -7.84
CA TRP A 79 24.07 -0.55 -7.97
C TRP A 79 24.22 -2.05 -8.20
N ARG A 80 23.68 -2.84 -7.28
CA ARG A 80 23.78 -4.30 -7.34
C ARG A 80 22.79 -4.84 -8.37
N SER A 81 23.27 -5.72 -9.24
CA SER A 81 22.42 -6.52 -10.11
C SER A 81 22.09 -7.84 -9.42
N THR A 82 20.82 -8.21 -9.42
CA THR A 82 20.35 -9.51 -8.92
C THR A 82 19.82 -10.35 -10.07
N LYS A 83 20.04 -11.68 -10.03
CA LYS A 83 19.36 -12.60 -10.95
C LYS A 83 17.86 -12.63 -10.65
N ALA A 84 17.05 -12.75 -11.70
CA ALA A 84 15.61 -12.92 -11.56
C ALA A 84 15.28 -14.19 -10.76
N VAL A 85 14.30 -14.10 -9.88
CA VAL A 85 13.76 -15.21 -9.08
C VAL A 85 12.40 -15.56 -9.65
N THR A 86 12.30 -16.65 -10.39
CA THR A 86 11.04 -17.05 -11.03
C THR A 86 10.06 -17.64 -10.02
N THR A 87 10.53 -18.50 -9.13
CA THR A 87 9.72 -19.17 -8.10
C THR A 87 9.94 -18.50 -6.74
N ILE A 88 8.88 -18.03 -6.13
CA ILE A 88 8.90 -17.50 -4.76
C ILE A 88 8.65 -18.65 -3.79
N ARG A 89 9.47 -18.68 -2.75
CA ARG A 89 9.35 -19.56 -1.60
C ARG A 89 9.06 -18.71 -0.39
N ALA A 90 8.01 -19.04 0.33
CA ALA A 90 7.78 -18.44 1.63
C ALA A 90 8.78 -19.01 2.64
N THR A 91 9.35 -18.13 3.45
CA THR A 91 10.18 -18.56 4.57
C THR A 91 9.50 -18.16 5.88
N PRO A 92 9.64 -18.96 6.96
CA PRO A 92 9.13 -18.56 8.26
C PRO A 92 9.61 -17.15 8.64
N GLY A 93 8.68 -16.28 9.03
CA GLY A 93 8.99 -14.90 9.40
C GLY A 93 9.01 -13.88 8.25
N TYR A 94 8.47 -14.24 7.08
CA TYR A 94 8.36 -13.35 5.91
C TYR A 94 9.69 -12.81 5.36
N GLY A 95 10.79 -13.44 5.73
CA GLY A 95 12.05 -13.22 5.06
C GLY A 95 11.98 -13.88 3.69
N GLY A 96 11.60 -13.14 2.66
CA GLY A 96 11.66 -13.63 1.28
C GLY A 96 13.07 -14.02 0.89
N ASP A 97 13.25 -14.59 -0.31
CA ASP A 97 14.57 -14.78 -0.89
C ASP A 97 15.33 -13.44 -0.83
N ASN A 98 16.52 -13.47 -0.23
CA ASN A 98 17.41 -12.30 -0.14
C ASN A 98 17.61 -11.58 -1.49
N ARG A 99 17.38 -12.26 -2.62
CA ARG A 99 17.42 -11.67 -3.96
C ARG A 99 16.24 -10.75 -4.24
N THR A 100 15.02 -11.11 -3.80
CA THR A 100 13.84 -10.24 -3.94
C THR A 100 13.99 -9.00 -3.08
N GLU A 101 14.47 -9.14 -1.85
CA GLU A 101 14.73 -8.01 -0.96
C GLU A 101 15.82 -7.07 -1.50
N ARG A 102 16.93 -7.63 -2.00
CA ARG A 102 17.99 -6.84 -2.63
C ARG A 102 17.53 -6.16 -3.91
N PHE A 103 16.69 -6.84 -4.70
CA PHE A 103 16.08 -6.25 -5.89
C PHE A 103 15.19 -5.07 -5.50
N ALA A 104 14.24 -5.25 -4.57
CA ALA A 104 13.33 -4.19 -4.13
C ALA A 104 14.08 -2.98 -3.59
N LEU A 105 15.10 -3.19 -2.73
CA LEU A 105 15.90 -2.11 -2.18
C LEU A 105 16.68 -1.36 -3.28
N THR A 106 17.27 -2.09 -4.23
CA THR A 106 17.99 -1.48 -5.36
C THR A 106 17.05 -0.67 -6.25
N VAL A 107 15.86 -1.20 -6.53
CA VAL A 107 14.83 -0.52 -7.33
C VAL A 107 14.38 0.77 -6.66
N MET A 108 14.08 0.74 -5.36
CA MET A 108 13.66 1.93 -4.61
C MET A 108 14.74 3.02 -4.59
N GLN A 109 15.96 2.66 -4.29
CA GLN A 109 17.07 3.61 -4.16
C GLN A 109 17.51 4.15 -5.51
N ALA A 110 17.70 3.31 -6.52
CA ALA A 110 18.09 3.74 -7.86
C ALA A 110 16.97 4.53 -8.56
N GLY A 111 15.71 4.15 -8.33
CA GLY A 111 14.54 4.89 -8.82
C GLY A 111 14.50 6.32 -8.29
N ALA A 112 14.68 6.49 -6.98
CA ALA A 112 14.71 7.80 -6.35
C ALA A 112 15.90 8.64 -6.82
N ALA A 113 17.10 8.08 -6.90
CA ALA A 113 18.29 8.78 -7.41
C ALA A 113 18.11 9.22 -8.88
N ALA A 114 17.53 8.34 -9.71
CA ALA A 114 17.25 8.66 -11.10
C ALA A 114 16.20 9.77 -11.25
N PHE A 115 15.16 9.75 -10.46
CA PHE A 115 14.06 10.70 -10.51
C PHE A 115 14.42 12.05 -9.86
N GLY A 116 14.88 12.01 -8.60
CA GLY A 116 15.05 13.19 -7.76
C GLY A 116 16.42 13.85 -7.87
N ALA A 117 17.51 13.08 -8.01
CA ALA A 117 18.87 13.60 -8.17
C ALA A 117 19.33 13.64 -9.64
N GLY A 118 18.52 13.19 -10.59
CA GLY A 118 18.90 13.18 -12.01
C GLY A 118 20.03 12.21 -12.37
N ASP A 119 20.29 11.20 -11.51
CA ASP A 119 21.39 10.25 -11.68
C ASP A 119 21.19 9.34 -12.91
N ARG A 120 21.92 9.64 -13.98
CA ARG A 120 21.87 8.88 -15.24
C ARG A 120 22.40 7.44 -15.10
N LYS A 121 23.38 7.21 -14.18
CA LYS A 121 23.94 5.87 -13.92
C LYS A 121 22.90 5.01 -13.18
N ALA A 122 22.27 5.56 -12.15
CA ALA A 122 21.19 4.92 -11.42
C ALA A 122 20.02 4.57 -12.37
N ARG A 123 19.61 5.52 -13.22
CA ARG A 123 18.57 5.29 -14.22
C ARG A 123 18.89 4.12 -15.13
N ARG A 124 20.07 4.11 -15.75
CA ARG A 124 20.49 2.99 -16.62
C ARG A 124 20.52 1.65 -15.88
N ALA A 125 20.97 1.67 -14.62
CA ALA A 125 21.05 0.46 -13.80
C ALA A 125 19.66 -0.11 -13.50
N VAL A 126 18.71 0.73 -13.05
CA VAL A 126 17.37 0.29 -12.67
C VAL A 126 16.55 -0.17 -13.86
N VAL A 127 16.63 0.53 -15.00
CA VAL A 127 15.95 0.12 -16.24
C VAL A 127 16.43 -1.24 -16.68
N ARG A 128 17.76 -1.48 -16.72
CA ARG A 128 18.31 -2.81 -17.06
C ARG A 128 17.91 -3.88 -16.06
N LEU A 129 17.84 -3.55 -14.78
CA LEU A 129 17.47 -4.51 -13.73
C LEU A 129 16.01 -4.95 -13.86
N ILE A 130 15.07 -4.01 -14.01
CA ILE A 130 13.64 -4.30 -14.19
C ILE A 130 13.44 -5.08 -15.51
N ALA A 131 14.07 -4.66 -16.60
CA ALA A 131 13.96 -5.36 -17.89
C ALA A 131 14.49 -6.81 -17.82
N ARG A 132 15.55 -7.07 -17.05
CA ARG A 132 16.09 -8.41 -16.82
C ARG A 132 15.13 -9.27 -16.02
N TRP A 133 14.52 -8.71 -14.97
CA TRP A 133 13.55 -9.43 -14.14
C TRP A 133 12.29 -9.77 -14.95
N ALA A 134 11.79 -8.85 -15.76
CA ALA A 134 10.69 -9.11 -16.69
C ALA A 134 11.04 -10.20 -17.73
N LYS A 135 12.26 -10.15 -18.33
CA LYS A 135 12.74 -11.18 -19.25
C LYS A 135 12.84 -12.55 -18.59
N GLY A 136 13.30 -12.59 -17.33
CA GLY A 136 13.41 -13.81 -16.53
C GLY A 136 12.10 -14.29 -15.93
N ARG A 137 10.96 -13.65 -16.26
CA ARG A 137 9.62 -14.00 -15.72
C ARG A 137 9.65 -14.13 -14.19
N ALA A 138 10.29 -13.16 -13.52
CA ALA A 138 10.45 -13.18 -12.07
C ALA A 138 9.10 -13.20 -11.36
N MET A 139 9.02 -13.90 -10.20
CA MET A 139 7.87 -13.98 -9.31
C MET A 139 6.59 -14.56 -9.96
N THR A 140 6.71 -15.24 -11.12
CA THR A 140 5.52 -15.79 -11.79
C THR A 140 5.09 -17.17 -11.29
N LYS A 141 5.91 -17.81 -10.48
CA LYS A 141 5.59 -19.09 -9.83
C LYS A 141 5.68 -18.95 -8.32
N LEU A 142 4.79 -19.62 -7.61
CA LEU A 142 4.83 -19.79 -6.16
C LEU A 142 5.10 -21.25 -5.86
N GLU A 143 5.93 -21.54 -4.87
CA GLU A 143 6.19 -22.92 -4.43
C GLU A 143 4.94 -23.48 -3.76
N ASP A 144 4.28 -22.65 -2.94
CA ASP A 144 3.00 -22.92 -2.33
C ASP A 144 2.00 -21.81 -2.73
N PRO A 145 1.06 -22.08 -3.66
CA PRO A 145 0.05 -21.11 -4.07
C PRO A 145 -1.00 -20.80 -3.00
N GLU A 146 -1.18 -21.68 -2.01
CA GLU A 146 -2.14 -21.46 -0.91
C GLU A 146 -1.53 -20.62 0.23
N ASP A 147 -0.20 -20.51 0.28
CA ASP A 147 0.46 -19.72 1.32
C ASP A 147 0.41 -18.22 1.05
N ALA A 148 -0.37 -17.52 1.86
CA ALA A 148 -0.48 -16.07 1.85
C ALA A 148 0.88 -15.33 1.96
N SER A 149 1.89 -15.95 2.58
CA SER A 149 3.22 -15.38 2.76
C SER A 149 3.99 -15.27 1.44
N SER A 150 3.79 -16.23 0.53
CA SER A 150 4.39 -16.20 -0.82
C SER A 150 3.89 -15.00 -1.63
N TYR A 151 2.60 -14.73 -1.61
CA TYR A 151 2.02 -13.54 -2.23
C TYR A 151 2.52 -12.25 -1.60
N TYR A 152 2.62 -12.22 -0.29
CA TYR A 152 3.13 -11.06 0.44
C TYR A 152 4.55 -10.66 0.02
N VAL A 153 5.43 -11.65 -0.24
CA VAL A 153 6.77 -11.41 -0.80
C VAL A 153 6.69 -10.80 -2.21
N VAL A 154 5.75 -11.28 -3.04
CA VAL A 154 5.52 -10.71 -4.38
C VAL A 154 5.06 -9.26 -4.27
N GLU A 155 4.05 -8.98 -3.47
CA GLU A 155 3.40 -7.67 -3.37
C GLU A 155 4.33 -6.59 -2.83
N ARG A 156 5.11 -6.88 -1.77
CA ARG A 156 6.10 -5.94 -1.23
C ARG A 156 7.27 -5.68 -2.20
N THR A 157 7.50 -6.58 -3.16
CA THR A 157 8.49 -6.37 -4.23
C THR A 157 7.86 -5.61 -5.41
N LEU A 158 6.59 -5.88 -5.68
CA LEU A 158 5.87 -5.37 -6.85
C LEU A 158 5.52 -3.89 -6.72
N LEU A 159 5.01 -3.45 -5.56
CA LEU A 159 4.63 -2.05 -5.33
C LEU A 159 5.79 -1.07 -5.65
N PRO A 160 6.99 -1.18 -5.06
CA PRO A 160 8.09 -0.28 -5.39
C PRO A 160 8.60 -0.45 -6.82
N THR A 161 8.41 -1.63 -7.44
CA THR A 161 8.77 -1.85 -8.84
C THR A 161 7.84 -1.08 -9.77
N ILE A 162 6.53 -1.07 -9.51
CA ILE A 162 5.54 -0.28 -10.26
C ILE A 162 5.85 1.21 -10.13
N VAL A 163 6.07 1.70 -8.91
CA VAL A 163 6.43 3.10 -8.67
C VAL A 163 7.72 3.48 -9.41
N THR A 164 8.75 2.63 -9.36
CA THR A 164 10.01 2.92 -10.06
C THR A 164 9.86 2.82 -11.58
N TYR A 165 9.08 1.87 -12.10
CA TYR A 165 8.71 1.78 -13.51
C TYR A 165 8.05 3.10 -13.97
N TRP A 166 7.07 3.58 -13.24
CA TRP A 166 6.38 4.85 -13.47
C TRP A 166 7.35 6.05 -13.52
N LEU A 167 8.32 6.10 -12.59
CA LEU A 167 9.27 7.21 -12.48
C LEU A 167 10.36 7.20 -13.56
N THR A 168 10.74 6.01 -14.08
CA THR A 168 12.00 5.87 -14.83
C THR A 168 11.85 5.24 -16.21
N VAL A 169 10.80 4.46 -16.46
CA VAL A 169 10.62 3.68 -17.72
C VAL A 169 9.44 4.19 -18.54
N ARG A 170 8.27 4.37 -17.88
CA ARG A 170 7.07 4.82 -18.55
C ARG A 170 7.26 6.23 -19.12
N GLY A 171 7.00 6.40 -20.43
CA GLY A 171 7.18 7.67 -21.13
C GLY A 171 8.62 7.98 -21.55
N ASP A 172 9.60 7.11 -21.28
CA ASP A 172 10.96 7.30 -21.81
C ASP A 172 11.05 6.72 -23.24
N THR A 173 11.03 7.60 -24.23
CA THR A 173 11.12 7.24 -25.66
C THR A 173 12.45 6.59 -26.07
N ARG A 174 13.50 6.76 -25.26
CA ARG A 174 14.82 6.15 -25.48
C ARG A 174 14.84 4.65 -25.19
N ILE A 175 13.83 4.14 -24.47
CA ILE A 175 13.69 2.70 -24.19
C ILE A 175 12.89 2.08 -25.31
N LYS A 176 13.42 1.00 -25.90
CA LYS A 176 12.75 0.26 -26.98
C LYS A 176 11.31 -0.12 -26.57
N ALA A 177 10.35 0.12 -27.46
CA ALA A 177 8.93 -0.19 -27.22
C ALA A 177 8.73 -1.65 -26.80
N SER A 178 9.43 -2.60 -27.44
CA SER A 178 9.37 -4.02 -27.09
C SER A 178 9.85 -4.33 -25.67
N THR A 179 10.81 -3.55 -25.14
CA THR A 179 11.27 -3.70 -23.76
C THR A 179 10.22 -3.16 -22.79
N ARG A 180 9.61 -1.99 -23.06
CA ARG A 180 8.52 -1.45 -22.23
C ARG A 180 7.33 -2.42 -22.21
N ALA A 181 6.86 -2.86 -23.37
CA ALA A 181 5.75 -3.80 -23.47
C ALA A 181 5.99 -5.13 -22.72
N ARG A 182 7.24 -5.62 -22.69
CA ARG A 182 7.60 -6.81 -21.91
C ARG A 182 7.51 -6.54 -20.40
N ILE A 183 8.00 -5.39 -19.96
CA ILE A 183 7.92 -5.00 -18.52
C ILE A 183 6.46 -4.84 -18.14
N GLU A 184 5.65 -4.16 -18.94
CA GLU A 184 4.22 -3.94 -18.70
C GLU A 184 3.45 -5.26 -18.57
N ARG A 185 3.58 -6.16 -19.55
CA ARG A 185 2.94 -7.48 -19.48
C ARG A 185 3.35 -8.29 -18.25
N TRP A 186 4.62 -8.20 -17.85
CA TRP A 186 5.09 -8.88 -16.64
C TRP A 186 4.48 -8.29 -15.37
N LEU A 187 4.47 -6.96 -15.22
CA LEU A 187 3.85 -6.27 -14.07
C LEU A 187 2.35 -6.52 -14.03
N GLU A 188 1.67 -6.35 -15.15
CA GLU A 188 0.22 -6.57 -15.25
C GLU A 188 -0.18 -7.98 -14.84
N GLY A 189 0.52 -9.00 -15.35
CA GLY A 189 0.23 -10.40 -14.99
C GLY A 189 0.39 -10.67 -13.48
N LEU A 190 1.37 -10.04 -12.82
CA LEU A 190 1.53 -10.16 -11.37
C LEU A 190 0.44 -9.41 -10.60
N VAL A 191 0.06 -8.21 -11.04
CA VAL A 191 -1.00 -7.41 -10.40
C VAL A 191 -2.36 -8.10 -10.51
N ARG A 192 -2.71 -8.61 -11.72
CA ARG A 192 -3.98 -9.33 -11.91
C ARG A 192 -4.06 -10.54 -11.00
N ARG A 193 -2.99 -11.32 -10.91
CA ARG A 193 -2.93 -12.45 -9.98
C ARG A 193 -3.13 -12.00 -8.52
N SER A 194 -2.43 -10.95 -8.06
CA SER A 194 -2.65 -10.43 -6.69
C SER A 194 -4.09 -9.99 -6.47
N ARG A 195 -4.71 -9.31 -7.45
CA ARG A 195 -6.13 -8.93 -7.37
C ARG A 195 -7.04 -10.15 -7.22
N GLU A 196 -6.87 -11.13 -8.08
CA GLU A 196 -7.76 -12.30 -8.17
C GLU A 196 -7.63 -13.24 -6.97
N THR A 197 -6.42 -13.36 -6.39
CA THR A 197 -6.14 -14.35 -5.34
C THR A 197 -6.07 -13.76 -3.93
N ARG A 198 -5.89 -12.44 -3.80
CA ARG A 198 -5.66 -11.81 -2.48
C ARG A 198 -6.76 -10.86 -2.04
N ILE A 199 -7.63 -10.44 -2.95
CA ILE A 199 -8.70 -9.50 -2.64
C ILE A 199 -10.04 -10.19 -2.82
N ASP A 200 -10.60 -10.64 -1.70
CA ASP A 200 -11.97 -11.12 -1.59
C ASP A 200 -12.67 -10.36 -0.46
N LEU A 201 -13.58 -9.46 -0.85
CA LEU A 201 -14.33 -8.64 0.09
C LEU A 201 -15.41 -9.42 0.85
N THR A 202 -15.70 -10.65 0.45
CA THR A 202 -16.69 -11.53 1.10
C THR A 202 -16.03 -12.51 2.05
N SER A 203 -14.73 -12.75 1.93
CA SER A 203 -13.97 -13.70 2.73
C SER A 203 -13.82 -13.25 4.18
N ASP A 204 -13.95 -14.20 5.10
CA ASP A 204 -13.65 -14.05 6.53
C ASP A 204 -12.22 -14.48 6.89
N GLU A 205 -11.43 -14.92 5.92
CA GLU A 205 -10.04 -15.27 6.16
C GLU A 205 -9.20 -14.09 6.65
N VAL A 206 -8.35 -14.35 7.63
CA VAL A 206 -7.50 -13.32 8.26
C VAL A 206 -6.64 -12.60 7.22
N SER A 207 -6.08 -13.32 6.26
CA SER A 207 -5.21 -12.75 5.22
C SER A 207 -5.95 -11.87 4.21
N ALA A 208 -7.27 -12.04 4.06
CA ALA A 208 -8.13 -11.21 3.21
C ALA A 208 -8.60 -9.92 3.92
N ARG A 209 -8.35 -9.78 5.24
CA ARG A 209 -8.88 -8.69 6.08
C ARG A 209 -7.82 -7.94 6.89
N ASN A 210 -6.55 -8.23 6.69
CA ASN A 210 -5.44 -7.66 7.44
C ASN A 210 -4.44 -6.93 6.52
N ASN A 211 -3.26 -6.62 7.05
CA ASN A 211 -2.18 -5.95 6.32
C ASN A 211 -1.78 -6.63 5.00
N HIS A 212 -2.02 -7.92 4.82
CA HIS A 212 -1.79 -8.61 3.54
C HIS A 212 -2.73 -8.08 2.45
N ALA A 213 -4.04 -8.04 2.73
CA ALA A 213 -5.01 -7.49 1.79
C ALA A 213 -4.77 -6.00 1.51
N TYR A 214 -4.35 -5.24 2.53
CA TYR A 214 -4.06 -3.81 2.36
C TYR A 214 -2.85 -3.57 1.46
N LEU A 215 -1.81 -4.40 1.57
CA LEU A 215 -0.64 -4.32 0.68
C LEU A 215 -1.01 -4.72 -0.76
N ALA A 216 -1.78 -5.80 -0.95
CA ALA A 216 -2.30 -6.21 -2.25
C ALA A 216 -3.13 -5.11 -2.90
N ALA A 217 -4.03 -4.48 -2.13
CA ALA A 217 -4.83 -3.35 -2.59
C ALA A 217 -3.96 -2.14 -2.99
N GLY A 218 -2.87 -1.88 -2.26
CA GLY A 218 -1.88 -0.86 -2.63
C GLY A 218 -1.22 -1.12 -3.99
N VAL A 219 -0.89 -2.38 -4.28
CA VAL A 219 -0.35 -2.81 -5.59
C VAL A 219 -1.37 -2.61 -6.70
N VAL A 220 -2.62 -3.05 -6.47
CA VAL A 220 -3.73 -2.93 -7.43
C VAL A 220 -4.06 -1.46 -7.70
N MET A 221 -4.11 -0.62 -6.65
CA MET A 221 -4.32 0.83 -6.76
C MET A 221 -3.24 1.50 -7.59
N ALA A 222 -1.96 1.17 -7.34
CA ALA A 222 -0.84 1.75 -8.07
C ALA A 222 -0.90 1.42 -9.56
N TRP A 223 -1.28 0.21 -9.92
CA TRP A 223 -1.41 -0.21 -11.31
C TRP A 223 -2.65 0.42 -11.96
N GLY A 224 -3.80 0.40 -11.29
CA GLY A 224 -5.04 1.02 -11.76
C GLY A 224 -4.86 2.52 -12.05
N ALA A 225 -4.27 3.26 -11.11
CA ALA A 225 -3.95 4.69 -11.31
C ALA A 225 -2.98 4.90 -12.48
N LEU A 226 -1.98 4.02 -12.62
CA LEU A 226 -0.99 4.09 -13.69
C LEU A 226 -1.59 3.84 -15.07
N THR A 227 -2.47 2.88 -15.20
CA THR A 227 -3.05 2.44 -16.50
C THR A 227 -4.37 3.11 -16.84
N GLY A 228 -5.03 3.73 -15.88
CA GLY A 228 -6.38 4.25 -16.02
C GLY A 228 -7.46 3.17 -15.82
N ASP A 229 -7.12 2.02 -15.24
CA ASP A 229 -8.07 0.94 -14.96
C ASP A 229 -8.89 1.26 -13.71
N LEU A 230 -10.08 1.81 -13.94
CA LEU A 230 -11.00 2.22 -12.88
C LEU A 230 -11.42 1.05 -11.97
N GLY A 231 -11.67 -0.13 -12.54
CA GLY A 231 -12.08 -1.30 -11.76
C GLY A 231 -11.00 -1.78 -10.77
N MET A 232 -9.72 -1.58 -11.09
CA MET A 232 -8.64 -1.80 -10.13
C MET A 232 -8.63 -0.75 -9.02
N VAL A 233 -8.85 0.52 -9.36
CA VAL A 233 -8.93 1.60 -8.37
C VAL A 233 -10.11 1.38 -7.43
N GLU A 234 -11.30 1.07 -7.95
CA GLU A 234 -12.49 0.76 -7.15
C GLU A 234 -12.28 -0.43 -6.22
N THR A 235 -11.63 -1.49 -6.70
CA THR A 235 -11.25 -2.65 -5.88
C THR A 235 -10.41 -2.21 -4.66
N ALA A 236 -9.40 -1.38 -4.86
CA ALA A 236 -8.54 -0.92 -3.77
C ALA A 236 -9.27 0.04 -2.80
N VAL A 237 -10.14 0.91 -3.33
CA VAL A 237 -11.02 1.78 -2.53
C VAL A 237 -11.96 0.96 -1.65
N ALA A 238 -12.53 -0.12 -2.17
CA ALA A 238 -13.41 -1.01 -1.40
C ALA A 238 -12.66 -1.70 -0.25
N VAL A 239 -11.43 -2.18 -0.49
CA VAL A 239 -10.57 -2.73 0.59
C VAL A 239 -10.27 -1.68 1.67
N TYR A 240 -9.94 -0.46 1.27
CA TYR A 240 -9.71 0.64 2.23
C TYR A 240 -10.96 0.91 3.07
N ARG A 241 -12.12 1.06 2.43
CA ARG A 241 -13.39 1.31 3.12
C ARG A 241 -13.74 0.19 4.10
N ARG A 242 -13.56 -1.06 3.71
CA ARG A 242 -13.72 -2.23 4.59
C ARG A 242 -12.78 -2.15 5.80
N ALA A 243 -11.51 -1.83 5.60
CA ALA A 243 -10.53 -1.70 6.68
C ALA A 243 -10.95 -0.65 7.71
N ILE A 244 -11.43 0.52 7.26
CA ILE A 244 -11.95 1.57 8.16
C ILE A 244 -13.23 1.12 8.87
N ALA A 245 -14.13 0.41 8.20
CA ALA A 245 -15.36 -0.08 8.79
C ALA A 245 -15.11 -1.16 9.85
N GLU A 246 -14.10 -1.99 9.70
CA GLU A 246 -13.71 -3.07 10.63
C GLU A 246 -12.81 -2.59 11.78
N MET A 247 -12.26 -1.39 11.69
CA MET A 247 -11.43 -0.78 12.73
C MET A 247 -12.25 -0.55 14.01
N ARG A 248 -11.65 -0.69 15.18
CA ARG A 248 -12.31 -0.33 16.43
C ARG A 248 -12.46 1.19 16.58
N PRO A 249 -13.41 1.69 17.39
CA PRO A 249 -13.62 3.14 17.57
C PRO A 249 -12.41 3.89 18.12
N ASP A 250 -11.46 3.20 18.77
CA ASP A 250 -10.22 3.79 19.27
C ASP A 250 -9.12 3.93 18.21
N GLY A 251 -9.32 3.40 17.01
CA GLY A 251 -8.36 3.44 15.92
C GLY A 251 -7.52 2.18 15.76
N SER A 252 -7.72 1.16 16.58
CA SER A 252 -6.97 -0.09 16.50
C SER A 252 -7.58 -1.05 15.47
N PHE A 253 -6.72 -1.69 14.67
CA PHE A 253 -7.14 -2.76 13.77
C PHE A 253 -7.17 -4.09 14.52
N PRO A 254 -8.32 -4.80 14.58
CA PRO A 254 -8.47 -6.01 15.41
C PRO A 254 -7.41 -7.07 15.11
N LEU A 255 -7.27 -7.44 13.84
CA LEU A 255 -6.38 -8.53 13.40
C LEU A 255 -4.87 -8.18 13.54
N GLU A 256 -4.55 -6.91 13.66
CA GLU A 256 -3.18 -6.45 13.84
C GLU A 256 -2.79 -6.34 15.32
N THR A 257 -3.66 -5.78 16.13
CA THR A 257 -3.35 -5.51 17.53
C THR A 257 -3.45 -6.74 18.43
N MET A 258 -3.99 -7.86 17.96
CA MET A 258 -3.97 -9.16 18.66
C MET A 258 -2.62 -9.90 18.57
N ARG A 259 -1.60 -9.32 17.96
CA ARG A 259 -0.34 -9.97 17.59
C ARG A 259 0.75 -9.91 18.67
N GLY A 260 0.37 -9.96 19.94
CA GLY A 260 1.31 -10.03 21.08
C GLY A 260 2.30 -8.87 21.11
N ALA A 261 3.58 -9.15 21.29
CA ALA A 261 4.64 -8.15 21.29
C ALA A 261 4.79 -7.39 19.95
N ARG A 262 4.17 -7.88 18.88
CA ARG A 262 4.14 -7.22 17.57
C ARG A 262 2.82 -6.50 17.28
N ALA A 263 1.98 -6.27 18.24
CA ALA A 263 0.71 -5.58 18.04
C ALA A 263 0.89 -4.19 17.41
N LEU A 264 1.79 -3.36 17.95
CA LEU A 264 2.10 -2.05 17.36
C LEU A 264 2.84 -2.15 16.03
N TRP A 265 3.68 -3.17 15.86
CA TRP A 265 4.35 -3.44 14.59
C TRP A 265 3.35 -3.67 13.46
N TYR A 266 2.33 -4.50 13.70
CA TYR A 266 1.32 -4.79 12.70
C TYR A 266 0.29 -3.67 12.53
N GLN A 267 -0.08 -2.97 13.62
CA GLN A 267 -0.86 -1.72 13.51
C GLN A 267 -0.17 -0.74 12.55
N ARG A 268 1.15 -0.56 12.68
CA ARG A 268 1.95 0.26 11.77
C ARG A 268 1.92 -0.26 10.33
N HIS A 269 1.90 -1.60 10.09
CA HIS A 269 1.76 -2.16 8.74
C HIS A 269 0.45 -1.74 8.09
N ALA A 270 -0.67 -1.87 8.81
CA ALA A 270 -1.98 -1.46 8.33
C ALA A 270 -2.00 0.04 7.99
N VAL A 271 -1.56 0.88 8.94
CA VAL A 271 -1.48 2.33 8.75
C VAL A 271 -0.62 2.70 7.53
N ALA A 272 0.52 2.04 7.34
CA ALA A 272 1.42 2.30 6.20
C ALA A 272 0.72 2.04 4.87
N SER A 273 0.14 0.86 4.68
CA SER A 273 -0.52 0.49 3.42
C SER A 273 -1.76 1.36 3.15
N LEU A 274 -2.57 1.63 4.18
CA LEU A 274 -3.76 2.47 4.03
C LEU A 274 -3.41 3.93 3.73
N THR A 275 -2.33 4.48 4.32
CA THR A 275 -1.84 5.82 3.98
C THR A 275 -1.43 5.90 2.51
N VAL A 276 -0.76 4.88 1.99
CA VAL A 276 -0.33 4.83 0.59
C VAL A 276 -1.53 4.75 -0.35
N ILE A 277 -2.53 3.93 -0.03
CA ILE A 277 -3.79 3.85 -0.82
C ILE A 277 -4.50 5.20 -0.80
N ALA A 278 -4.63 5.83 0.37
CA ALA A 278 -5.29 7.14 0.49
C ALA A 278 -4.56 8.24 -0.28
N GLU A 279 -3.22 8.23 -0.32
CA GLU A 279 -2.43 9.18 -1.10
C GLU A 279 -2.61 8.99 -2.60
N MET A 280 -2.58 7.73 -3.08
CA MET A 280 -2.85 7.43 -4.48
C MET A 280 -4.27 7.82 -4.89
N ALA A 281 -5.27 7.56 -4.03
CA ALA A 281 -6.65 7.97 -4.21
C ALA A 281 -6.77 9.49 -4.30
N ALA A 282 -6.12 10.24 -3.40
CA ALA A 282 -6.13 11.70 -3.41
C ALA A 282 -5.52 12.29 -4.69
N VAL A 283 -4.49 11.66 -5.27
CA VAL A 283 -3.95 12.05 -6.58
C VAL A 283 -4.99 11.87 -7.68
N GLN A 284 -5.86 10.87 -7.55
CA GLN A 284 -6.94 10.59 -8.50
C GLN A 284 -8.26 11.34 -8.20
N GLY A 285 -8.24 12.27 -7.23
CA GLY A 285 -9.44 13.06 -6.87
C GLY A 285 -10.41 12.32 -5.94
N ILE A 286 -10.02 11.17 -5.39
CA ILE A 286 -10.86 10.37 -4.48
C ILE A 286 -10.42 10.65 -3.04
N ASP A 287 -11.32 11.22 -2.22
CA ASP A 287 -11.02 11.54 -0.83
C ASP A 287 -11.21 10.33 0.09
N LEU A 288 -10.15 9.55 0.30
CA LEU A 288 -10.11 8.50 1.30
C LEU A 288 -9.61 8.99 2.67
N TYR A 289 -8.92 10.11 2.73
CA TYR A 289 -8.51 10.69 4.00
C TYR A 289 -9.70 11.23 4.80
N GLY A 290 -10.69 11.81 4.11
CA GLY A 290 -11.95 12.26 4.71
C GLY A 290 -12.96 11.14 4.96
N TYR A 291 -12.73 9.93 4.41
CA TYR A 291 -13.66 8.81 4.60
C TYR A 291 -13.70 8.34 6.06
N ARG A 292 -14.92 8.28 6.62
CA ARG A 292 -15.15 7.85 8.02
C ARG A 292 -16.37 6.97 8.19
N VAL A 293 -16.32 6.12 9.20
CA VAL A 293 -17.45 5.32 9.69
C VAL A 293 -17.61 5.58 11.20
N GLY A 294 -18.53 6.43 11.56
CA GLY A 294 -18.65 6.95 12.91
C GLY A 294 -17.38 7.70 13.35
N LYS A 295 -16.70 7.22 14.40
CA LYS A 295 -15.43 7.79 14.89
C LYS A 295 -14.17 7.18 14.26
N ARG A 296 -14.32 6.32 13.22
CA ARG A 296 -13.25 5.56 12.58
C ARG A 296 -12.83 6.25 11.30
N ASP A 297 -11.58 6.63 11.22
CA ASP A 297 -10.90 7.17 10.03
C ASP A 297 -9.40 6.89 10.13
N LEU A 298 -8.65 7.17 9.07
CA LEU A 298 -7.21 6.92 9.05
C LEU A 298 -6.46 7.76 10.10
N HIS A 299 -6.91 8.98 10.38
CA HIS A 299 -6.29 9.85 11.40
C HIS A 299 -6.38 9.22 12.77
N ARG A 300 -7.52 8.60 13.09
CA ARG A 300 -7.71 7.88 14.34
C ARG A 300 -6.79 6.66 14.45
N ALA A 301 -6.53 5.95 13.34
CA ALA A 301 -5.58 4.84 13.32
C ALA A 301 -4.14 5.31 13.55
N VAL A 302 -3.76 6.46 12.98
CA VAL A 302 -2.44 7.10 13.23
C VAL A 302 -2.32 7.53 14.69
N ALA A 303 -3.34 8.20 15.24
CA ALA A 303 -3.36 8.62 16.64
C ALA A 303 -3.21 7.42 17.59
N PHE A 304 -3.96 6.33 17.37
CA PHE A 304 -3.83 5.10 18.16
C PHE A 304 -2.41 4.52 18.12
N LEU A 305 -1.78 4.50 16.96
CA LEU A 305 -0.40 4.02 16.82
C LEU A 305 0.56 4.88 17.65
N LEU A 306 0.45 6.20 17.58
CA LEU A 306 1.29 7.14 18.35
C LEU A 306 1.05 6.98 19.85
N ASP A 307 -0.21 6.95 20.28
CA ASP A 307 -0.58 6.73 21.66
C ASP A 307 0.00 5.42 22.22
N GLY A 308 -0.03 4.34 21.41
CA GLY A 308 0.52 3.05 21.80
C GLY A 308 2.06 3.00 21.81
N ILE A 309 2.73 3.82 21.00
CA ILE A 309 4.20 3.96 21.03
C ILE A 309 4.64 4.71 22.28
N GLU A 310 3.95 5.80 22.62
CA GLU A 310 4.23 6.62 23.81
C GLU A 310 3.86 5.88 25.11
N ASP A 311 2.75 5.13 25.10
CA ASP A 311 2.32 4.29 26.22
C ASP A 311 1.89 2.89 25.74
N PRO A 312 2.80 1.90 25.68
CA PRO A 312 2.49 0.55 25.25
C PRO A 312 1.39 -0.17 26.04
N LYS A 313 1.04 0.29 27.25
CA LYS A 313 -0.06 -0.30 28.04
C LYS A 313 -1.40 -0.18 27.31
N ARG A 314 -1.56 0.82 26.48
CA ARG A 314 -2.79 1.05 25.69
C ARG A 314 -3.13 -0.10 24.75
N VAL A 315 -2.11 -0.82 24.25
CA VAL A 315 -2.32 -1.95 23.34
C VAL A 315 -2.44 -3.28 24.08
N TRP A 316 -2.02 -3.40 25.35
CA TRP A 316 -1.96 -4.67 26.08
C TRP A 316 -3.28 -5.42 26.12
N ARG A 317 -4.41 -4.69 26.27
CA ARG A 317 -5.76 -5.31 26.28
C ARG A 317 -6.08 -6.12 25.04
N TYR A 318 -5.47 -5.78 23.90
CA TYR A 318 -5.60 -6.49 22.64
C TYR A 318 -4.44 -7.48 22.43
N ALA A 319 -3.22 -7.04 22.72
CA ALA A 319 -2.01 -7.81 22.52
C ALA A 319 -1.97 -9.10 23.33
N LYS A 320 -2.67 -9.15 24.49
CA LYS A 320 -2.77 -10.34 25.35
C LYS A 320 -3.35 -11.58 24.64
N ALA A 321 -4.12 -11.39 23.55
CA ALA A 321 -4.61 -12.49 22.73
C ALA A 321 -3.45 -13.29 22.09
N ASN A 322 -2.30 -12.67 21.91
CA ASN A 322 -1.03 -13.27 21.52
C ASN A 322 -1.06 -14.13 20.26
N VAL A 323 -1.89 -13.76 19.30
CA VAL A 323 -2.06 -14.47 18.04
C VAL A 323 -0.84 -14.23 17.16
N ASN A 324 -0.03 -15.26 16.90
CA ASN A 324 1.14 -15.20 16.02
C ASN A 324 2.14 -14.07 16.39
N PRO A 325 2.66 -14.02 17.62
CA PRO A 325 3.32 -12.84 18.19
C PRO A 325 4.72 -12.54 17.64
N GLY A 326 5.35 -13.50 16.96
CA GLY A 326 6.75 -13.42 16.57
C GLY A 326 7.70 -13.87 17.71
N PRO A 327 9.00 -13.49 17.68
CA PRO A 327 10.01 -14.06 18.55
C PRO A 327 9.91 -13.63 20.03
N ILE A 328 9.28 -12.49 20.31
CA ILE A 328 9.11 -11.99 21.70
C ILE A 328 7.78 -12.54 22.23
N ARG A 329 7.85 -13.36 23.29
CA ARG A 329 6.65 -14.01 23.87
C ARG A 329 5.83 -13.09 24.77
N ASP A 330 6.50 -12.20 25.52
CA ASP A 330 5.83 -11.28 26.42
C ASP A 330 5.16 -10.14 25.63
N TYR A 331 3.84 -10.17 25.54
CA TYR A 331 3.04 -9.18 24.84
C TYR A 331 3.13 -7.76 25.42
N ARG A 332 3.61 -7.62 26.66
CA ARG A 332 3.84 -6.31 27.31
C ARG A 332 5.07 -5.60 26.76
N ARG A 333 6.02 -6.35 26.21
CA ARG A 333 7.24 -5.83 25.58
C ARG A 333 7.02 -5.62 24.09
N GLN A 334 6.44 -4.49 23.72
CA GLN A 334 6.17 -4.18 22.32
C GLN A 334 7.47 -4.00 21.51
N ASP A 335 7.50 -4.63 20.34
CA ASP A 335 8.62 -4.48 19.38
C ASP A 335 8.49 -3.14 18.64
N LEU A 336 9.22 -2.12 19.09
CA LEU A 336 9.28 -0.79 18.48
C LEU A 336 10.47 -0.62 17.52
N GLY A 337 11.12 -1.70 17.11
CA GLY A 337 12.27 -1.64 16.22
C GLY A 337 12.00 -1.05 14.83
N PHE A 338 10.74 -0.79 14.49
CA PHE A 338 10.34 -0.09 13.27
C PHE A 338 10.59 1.43 13.31
N LEU A 339 10.84 2.02 14.48
CA LEU A 339 11.12 3.45 14.64
C LEU A 339 12.49 3.87 14.12
N ARG A 340 13.37 2.91 13.87
CA ARG A 340 14.73 3.17 13.41
C ARG A 340 15.00 2.51 12.06
N ARG A 341 15.93 3.09 11.32
CA ARG A 341 16.44 2.46 10.10
C ARG A 341 17.07 1.12 10.44
N ARG A 342 16.65 0.09 9.73
CA ARG A 342 17.16 -1.27 9.89
C ARG A 342 18.53 -1.42 9.22
N ALA A 343 19.32 -2.40 9.66
CA ALA A 343 20.65 -2.67 9.10
C ALA A 343 20.65 -2.87 7.57
N HIS A 344 19.53 -3.40 7.01
CA HIS A 344 19.37 -3.53 5.57
C HIS A 344 18.99 -2.23 4.84
N GLY A 345 18.90 -1.08 5.55
CA GLY A 345 18.66 0.25 4.97
C GLY A 345 17.20 0.69 4.87
N ARG A 346 16.23 -0.15 5.25
CA ARG A 346 14.80 0.22 5.27
C ARG A 346 14.42 0.96 6.55
N HIS A 347 13.44 1.84 6.43
CA HIS A 347 12.83 2.55 7.54
C HIS A 347 11.32 2.37 7.50
N TYR A 348 10.80 1.50 8.33
CA TYR A 348 9.39 1.09 8.29
C TYR A 348 8.37 2.18 8.64
N MET A 349 8.84 3.35 9.06
CA MET A 349 8.00 4.57 9.21
C MET A 349 8.00 5.46 7.97
N ALA A 350 8.45 4.98 6.81
CA ALA A 350 8.51 5.77 5.57
C ALA A 350 7.16 6.38 5.15
N TRP A 351 6.05 5.73 5.47
CA TRP A 351 4.70 6.25 5.27
C TRP A 351 4.45 7.58 5.99
N ALA A 352 5.15 7.84 7.09
CA ALA A 352 5.01 9.09 7.85
C ALA A 352 5.38 10.33 7.04
N GLU A 353 6.34 10.24 6.08
CA GLU A 353 6.65 11.36 5.17
C GLU A 353 5.46 11.72 4.29
N ILE A 354 4.69 10.72 3.84
CA ILE A 354 3.47 10.94 3.05
C ILE A 354 2.45 11.70 3.90
N TYR A 355 2.18 11.19 5.10
CA TYR A 355 1.21 11.76 6.02
C TYR A 355 1.58 13.18 6.47
N MET A 356 2.82 13.40 6.91
CA MET A 356 3.33 14.72 7.33
C MET A 356 3.32 15.73 6.17
N ALA A 357 3.62 15.30 4.94
CA ALA A 357 3.57 16.18 3.78
C ALA A 357 2.14 16.56 3.40
N ARG A 358 1.17 15.67 3.61
CA ARG A 358 -0.24 15.90 3.33
C ARG A 358 -0.91 16.77 4.39
N PHE A 359 -0.56 16.59 5.65
CA PHE A 359 -1.19 17.22 6.81
C PHE A 359 -0.16 17.88 7.74
N PRO A 360 0.62 18.87 7.29
CA PRO A 360 1.71 19.44 8.08
C PRO A 360 1.25 20.07 9.40
N GLU A 361 0.01 20.59 9.43
CA GLU A 361 -0.54 21.32 10.59
C GLU A 361 -1.22 20.41 11.62
N ARG A 362 -1.41 19.11 11.33
CA ARG A 362 -2.06 18.20 12.27
C ARG A 362 -1.14 17.87 13.45
N ALA A 363 -1.76 17.65 14.62
CA ALA A 363 -1.04 17.24 15.82
C ALA A 363 -0.29 15.91 15.62
N GLU A 364 -0.90 14.95 14.92
CA GLU A 364 -0.27 13.67 14.61
C GLU A 364 1.00 13.84 13.78
N SER A 365 1.05 14.79 12.85
CA SER A 365 2.24 15.07 12.05
C SER A 365 3.37 15.64 12.88
N ARG A 366 3.08 16.55 13.81
CA ARG A 366 4.08 17.09 14.75
C ARG A 366 4.62 15.99 15.67
N ARG A 367 3.73 15.12 16.20
CA ARG A 367 4.13 13.97 17.03
C ARG A 367 5.00 12.99 16.24
N LEU A 368 4.65 12.66 14.99
CA LEU A 368 5.47 11.81 14.13
C LEU A 368 6.87 12.39 13.90
N ALA A 369 6.95 13.69 13.61
CA ALA A 369 8.24 14.36 13.38
C ALA A 369 9.12 14.32 14.64
N ALA A 370 8.56 14.63 15.81
CA ALA A 370 9.26 14.58 17.08
C ALA A 370 9.73 13.16 17.44
N LEU A 371 8.84 12.19 17.35
CA LEU A 371 9.13 10.77 17.63
C LEU A 371 10.24 10.23 16.72
N LEU A 372 10.22 10.54 15.43
CA LEU A 372 11.25 10.09 14.50
C LEU A 372 12.61 10.74 14.77
N ALA A 373 12.63 12.04 15.08
CA ALA A 373 13.85 12.76 15.44
C ALA A 373 14.48 12.25 16.74
N GLU A 374 13.65 11.95 17.75
CA GLU A 374 14.08 11.37 19.02
C GLU A 374 14.62 9.94 18.83
N SER A 375 13.90 9.11 18.07
CA SER A 375 14.31 7.71 17.84
C SER A 375 15.58 7.58 17.02
N GLN A 376 15.79 8.48 16.05
CA GLN A 376 16.96 8.52 15.18
C GLN A 376 17.11 9.93 14.57
N PRO A 377 17.99 10.79 15.09
CA PRO A 377 18.14 12.17 14.59
C PRO A 377 18.35 12.26 13.06
N ASP A 378 19.05 11.30 12.48
CA ASP A 378 19.32 11.21 11.03
C ASP A 378 18.42 10.19 10.32
N PHE A 379 17.10 10.23 10.60
CA PHE A 379 16.15 9.25 10.09
C PHE A 379 15.93 9.33 8.57
N ARG A 380 16.18 10.47 7.93
CA ARG A 380 16.07 10.59 6.46
C ARG A 380 17.38 10.19 5.76
N PRO A 381 17.31 9.57 4.55
CA PRO A 381 16.11 9.25 3.80
C PRO A 381 15.38 8.01 4.36
N MET A 382 14.04 8.04 4.34
CA MET A 382 13.19 6.92 4.65
C MET A 382 12.81 6.15 3.39
N VAL A 383 13.17 4.87 3.35
CA VAL A 383 12.98 3.97 2.20
C VAL A 383 12.28 2.72 2.65
N ASP A 384 11.12 2.43 2.07
CA ASP A 384 10.37 1.22 2.44
C ASP A 384 9.51 0.70 1.27
N GLU A 385 9.42 -0.63 1.14
CA GLU A 385 8.62 -1.28 0.12
C GLU A 385 7.11 -1.07 0.33
N TYR A 386 6.62 -1.03 1.56
CA TYR A 386 5.20 -0.79 1.87
C TYR A 386 4.74 0.62 1.52
N SER A 387 5.67 1.54 1.40
CA SER A 387 5.42 2.93 1.04
C SER A 387 5.79 3.25 -0.42
N GLY A 388 6.05 2.22 -1.23
CA GLY A 388 6.35 2.36 -2.64
C GLY A 388 7.76 2.88 -2.97
N GLY A 389 8.64 3.10 -1.96
CA GLY A 389 10.02 3.51 -2.23
C GLY A 389 10.62 4.50 -1.25
N ASN A 390 11.40 5.45 -1.79
CA ASN A 390 12.07 6.50 -1.01
C ASN A 390 11.12 7.70 -0.81
N THR A 391 10.35 7.63 0.26
CA THR A 391 9.34 8.66 0.55
C THR A 391 9.93 10.00 0.93
N SER A 392 11.14 10.06 1.51
CA SER A 392 11.80 11.34 1.75
C SER A 392 12.11 12.07 0.44
N CYS A 393 12.58 11.36 -0.59
CA CYS A 393 12.75 11.94 -1.92
C CYS A 393 11.41 12.36 -2.54
N PHE A 394 10.35 11.60 -2.28
CA PHE A 394 9.06 11.81 -2.94
C PHE A 394 8.18 12.84 -2.24
N PHE A 395 8.31 13.04 -0.93
CA PHE A 395 7.34 13.83 -0.15
C PHE A 395 7.97 14.92 0.72
N TYR A 396 9.26 14.84 1.09
CA TYR A 396 9.85 15.85 1.95
C TYR A 396 9.52 17.27 1.50
N THR A 397 9.06 18.06 2.46
CA THR A 397 8.78 19.48 2.33
C THR A 397 9.55 20.21 3.43
N PRO A 398 10.35 21.24 3.13
CA PRO A 398 11.05 22.01 4.16
C PRO A 398 10.06 22.64 5.14
N PRO A 399 10.42 22.81 6.41
CA PRO A 399 9.64 23.61 7.34
C PRO A 399 9.38 25.01 6.78
N GLY A 400 8.16 25.53 6.91
CA GLY A 400 7.74 26.84 6.40
C GLY A 400 7.31 26.89 4.94
N ALA A 401 7.55 25.85 4.13
CA ALA A 401 7.09 25.81 2.72
C ALA A 401 5.62 25.33 2.55
N ALA A 402 4.92 25.04 3.63
CA ALA A 402 3.55 24.53 3.60
C ALA A 402 2.48 25.59 3.30
N GLY A 403 2.79 26.90 3.44
CA GLY A 403 1.84 28.00 3.31
C GLY A 403 1.23 28.22 1.92
N ASN A 404 1.84 27.71 0.85
CA ASN A 404 1.40 27.99 -0.53
C ASN A 404 0.44 26.95 -1.14
N ARG A 405 -0.10 26.00 -0.36
CA ARG A 405 -1.05 25.01 -0.88
C ARG A 405 -2.52 25.43 -0.82
N ALA A 406 -2.87 26.39 0.03
CA ALA A 406 -4.26 26.80 0.25
C ALA A 406 -4.82 27.74 -0.82
N GLU A 407 -3.95 28.42 -1.59
CA GLU A 407 -4.42 29.48 -2.52
C GLU A 407 -4.59 29.04 -3.98
N SER A 408 -4.17 27.83 -4.37
CA SER A 408 -4.29 27.40 -5.78
C SER A 408 -5.52 26.53 -6.09
N GLY A 409 -6.38 26.28 -5.11
CA GLY A 409 -7.58 25.42 -5.25
C GLY A 409 -8.93 26.15 -5.28
N GLN A 410 -8.94 27.48 -5.24
CA GLN A 410 -10.21 28.28 -5.21
C GLN A 410 -10.32 29.35 -6.29
N ARG A 411 -9.60 29.21 -7.38
CA ARG A 411 -9.88 30.05 -8.59
C ARG A 411 -9.94 29.11 -9.79
N GLU A 412 -11.11 28.64 -10.09
CA GLU A 412 -11.72 28.49 -11.40
C GLU A 412 -13.11 27.82 -11.23
#